data_e2dac8fcb5246df176c561db6a289bae
#
_entry.id   e2dac8fcb5246df176c561db6a289bae
#
_cell.length_a   1.000
_cell.length_b   1.000
_cell.length_c   1.000
_cell.angle_alpha   90.00
_cell.angle_beta   90.00
_cell.angle_gamma   90.00
#
_symmetry.space_group_name_H-M   'P 1'
#
loop_
_entity.id
_entity.type
_entity.pdbx_description
1 polymer ?
#
loop_
_entity_poly.entity_id
_entity_poly.type
_entity_poly.pdbx_seq_one_letter_code
_entity_poly.pdbx_strand_id
1 'polypeptide(L)'
;KINGHSLEVRVYAEDPTNNFLPDIGFLKTYKRPQGKGVRVDDGFEQGMDIPIYYDPMIAKVIAYGDTREEARRKLIAALETTALLGLKNNKAFLVDALAHPVFSGGGATTAFIAENFGADDLASVPLTDEHAALAAVIQYNLARRTALENSLPIACDLLNWSSAVKISTPYKYGDLDVVVTPQRGSDYSVEVDDRLLSISVLVFCEHSAEIDVNGTRMKAAFYAPNPASLEFSVGAASYNVVNAYGMIVSAEDT
;
A
#
# COMPACT_ATOMS: atom_id res chain seq x y z
N LYS A 1 -25.00 -16.04 -28.66
CA LYS A 1 -25.51 -16.26 -27.29
C LYS A 1 -24.55 -15.58 -26.34
N ILE A 2 -25.06 -14.68 -25.48
CA ILE A 2 -24.26 -14.02 -24.46
C ILE A 2 -24.04 -15.02 -23.33
N ASN A 3 -22.78 -15.19 -22.89
CA ASN A 3 -22.40 -16.04 -21.77
C ASN A 3 -21.60 -15.23 -20.77
N GLY A 4 -21.95 -15.32 -19.47
CA GLY A 4 -21.26 -14.67 -18.38
C GLY A 4 -21.41 -13.15 -18.37
N HIS A 5 -20.60 -12.51 -17.53
CA HIS A 5 -20.58 -11.06 -17.31
C HIS A 5 -19.15 -10.54 -17.28
N SER A 6 -18.97 -9.33 -17.77
CA SER A 6 -17.69 -8.61 -17.64
C SER A 6 -17.92 -7.24 -17.02
N LEU A 7 -17.01 -6.84 -16.15
CA LEU A 7 -16.95 -5.51 -15.56
C LEU A 7 -15.57 -4.90 -15.86
N GLU A 8 -15.57 -3.62 -16.15
CA GLU A 8 -14.37 -2.84 -16.41
C GLU A 8 -14.31 -1.64 -15.46
N VAL A 9 -13.12 -1.31 -15.01
CA VAL A 9 -12.80 -0.04 -14.36
C VAL A 9 -11.60 0.59 -15.03
N ARG A 10 -11.52 1.92 -14.91
CA ARG A 10 -10.39 2.72 -15.37
C ARG A 10 -9.63 3.23 -14.16
N VAL A 11 -8.38 2.80 -14.04
CA VAL A 11 -7.47 3.28 -13.00
C VAL A 11 -6.77 4.52 -13.52
N TYR A 12 -6.96 5.62 -12.82
CA TYR A 12 -6.42 6.92 -13.16
C TYR A 12 -5.43 7.40 -12.11
N ALA A 13 -4.44 8.17 -12.56
CA ALA A 13 -3.62 9.02 -11.70
C ALA A 13 -4.42 10.28 -11.34
N GLU A 14 -5.28 10.17 -10.34
CA GLU A 14 -6.21 11.19 -9.89
C GLU A 14 -6.28 11.21 -8.36
N ASP A 15 -6.54 12.38 -7.80
CA ASP A 15 -6.77 12.56 -6.37
C ASP A 15 -8.28 12.61 -6.04
N PRO A 16 -8.89 11.51 -5.57
CA PRO A 16 -10.30 11.51 -5.19
C PRO A 16 -10.63 12.52 -4.09
N THR A 17 -9.68 12.80 -3.19
CA THR A 17 -9.86 13.77 -2.09
C THR A 17 -9.94 15.22 -2.59
N ASN A 18 -9.47 15.46 -3.81
CA ASN A 18 -9.43 16.78 -4.43
C ASN A 18 -10.19 16.79 -5.77
N ASN A 19 -11.46 16.41 -5.73
CA ASN A 19 -12.36 16.38 -6.89
C ASN A 19 -11.80 15.63 -8.10
N PHE A 20 -11.06 14.55 -7.91
CA PHE A 20 -10.45 13.75 -8.98
C PHE A 20 -9.55 14.57 -9.91
N LEU A 21 -8.85 15.58 -9.37
CA LEU A 21 -7.86 16.30 -10.14
C LEU A 21 -6.72 15.34 -10.52
N PRO A 22 -6.21 15.43 -11.76
CA PRO A 22 -5.08 14.65 -12.20
C PRO A 22 -3.86 14.85 -11.29
N ASP A 23 -3.23 13.75 -10.88
CA ASP A 23 -1.95 13.75 -10.19
C ASP A 23 -0.87 13.32 -11.18
N ILE A 24 0.13 14.18 -11.37
CA ILE A 24 1.21 13.98 -12.32
C ILE A 24 2.48 13.60 -11.58
N GLY A 25 3.28 12.72 -12.16
CA GLY A 25 4.52 12.33 -11.56
C GLY A 25 5.00 10.95 -12.00
N PHE A 26 5.98 10.45 -11.28
CA PHE A 26 6.63 9.19 -11.58
C PHE A 26 5.88 8.00 -10.97
N LEU A 27 5.58 7.01 -11.80
CA LEU A 27 5.04 5.72 -11.39
C LEU A 27 6.16 4.87 -10.76
N LYS A 28 6.39 5.03 -9.45
CA LYS A 28 7.53 4.43 -8.72
C LYS A 28 7.41 2.92 -8.60
N THR A 29 6.20 2.45 -8.33
CA THR A 29 5.90 1.02 -8.29
C THR A 29 4.62 0.77 -9.07
N TYR A 30 4.68 -0.18 -10.00
CA TYR A 30 3.51 -0.66 -10.71
C TYR A 30 3.58 -2.18 -10.87
N LYS A 31 2.67 -2.87 -10.21
CA LYS A 31 2.50 -4.30 -10.34
C LYS A 31 1.07 -4.59 -10.81
N ARG A 32 0.97 -5.15 -12.01
CA ARG A 32 -0.31 -5.55 -12.62
C ARG A 32 -0.97 -6.64 -11.80
N PRO A 33 -2.30 -6.59 -11.62
CA PRO A 33 -3.03 -7.71 -11.04
C PRO A 33 -2.97 -8.93 -11.97
N GLN A 34 -2.96 -10.10 -11.36
CA GLN A 34 -2.97 -11.37 -12.08
C GLN A 34 -4.10 -12.26 -11.55
N GLY A 35 -4.76 -13.01 -12.43
CA GLY A 35 -5.81 -13.93 -12.02
C GLY A 35 -6.59 -14.49 -13.19
N LYS A 36 -7.24 -15.63 -12.95
CA LYS A 36 -8.13 -16.23 -13.97
C LYS A 36 -9.34 -15.32 -14.22
N GLY A 37 -9.51 -14.92 -15.48
CA GLY A 37 -10.60 -14.03 -15.88
C GLY A 37 -10.32 -12.55 -15.62
N VAL A 38 -9.07 -12.17 -15.33
CA VAL A 38 -8.62 -10.77 -15.23
C VAL A 38 -7.77 -10.44 -16.45
N ARG A 39 -8.08 -9.29 -17.07
CA ARG A 39 -7.33 -8.69 -18.16
C ARG A 39 -6.98 -7.26 -17.78
N VAL A 40 -5.77 -6.83 -18.12
CA VAL A 40 -5.29 -5.47 -17.91
C VAL A 40 -4.83 -4.91 -19.26
N ASP A 41 -5.37 -3.77 -19.62
CA ASP A 41 -4.94 -2.99 -20.77
C ASP A 41 -4.35 -1.68 -20.24
N ASP A 42 -3.04 -1.56 -20.24
CA ASP A 42 -2.32 -0.43 -19.68
C ASP A 42 -1.43 0.26 -20.73
N GLY A 43 -1.16 1.54 -20.48
CA GLY A 43 -0.30 2.37 -21.34
C GLY A 43 1.00 2.79 -20.65
N PHE A 44 1.17 2.41 -19.36
CA PHE A 44 2.32 2.81 -18.55
C PHE A 44 2.99 1.60 -17.91
N GLU A 45 4.29 1.75 -17.67
CA GLU A 45 5.13 0.79 -16.95
C GLU A 45 5.78 1.46 -15.74
N GLN A 46 6.25 0.65 -14.79
CA GLN A 46 7.01 1.16 -13.65
C GLN A 46 8.20 2.00 -14.14
N GLY A 47 8.41 3.16 -13.51
CA GLY A 47 9.49 4.09 -13.85
C GLY A 47 9.12 5.11 -14.94
N MET A 48 7.92 5.04 -15.51
CA MET A 48 7.44 6.04 -16.47
C MET A 48 6.86 7.27 -15.75
N ASP A 49 6.96 8.41 -16.42
CA ASP A 49 6.34 9.67 -16.01
C ASP A 49 4.95 9.79 -16.61
N ILE A 50 3.97 10.22 -15.79
CA ILE A 50 2.61 10.51 -16.24
C ILE A 50 2.51 12.01 -16.50
N PRO A 51 2.47 12.44 -17.79
CA PRO A 51 2.52 13.84 -18.15
C PRO A 51 1.16 14.49 -18.10
N ILE A 52 1.14 15.83 -18.03
CA ILE A 52 -0.08 16.65 -18.04
C ILE A 52 -0.78 16.73 -19.41
N TYR A 53 -0.12 16.26 -20.47
CA TYR A 53 -0.59 16.49 -21.85
C TYR A 53 -1.58 15.46 -22.37
N TYR A 54 -1.73 14.36 -21.67
CA TYR A 54 -2.60 13.24 -22.05
C TYR A 54 -3.51 12.83 -20.91
N ASP A 55 -4.49 12.00 -21.22
CA ASP A 55 -5.38 11.37 -20.24
C ASP A 55 -4.53 10.62 -19.19
N PRO A 56 -4.66 10.94 -17.88
CA PRO A 56 -3.89 10.29 -16.82
C PRO A 56 -4.34 8.85 -16.54
N MET A 57 -5.01 8.19 -17.47
CA MET A 57 -5.45 6.80 -17.35
C MET A 57 -4.25 5.84 -17.39
N ILE A 58 -3.97 5.20 -16.25
CA ILE A 58 -2.87 4.25 -16.11
C ILE A 58 -3.23 2.92 -16.76
N ALA A 59 -4.42 2.40 -16.45
CA ALA A 59 -4.85 1.09 -16.92
C ALA A 59 -6.38 0.94 -16.93
N LYS A 60 -6.85 0.03 -17.78
CA LYS A 60 -8.16 -0.58 -17.68
C LYS A 60 -8.01 -1.95 -17.07
N VAL A 61 -8.75 -2.22 -16.01
CA VAL A 61 -8.80 -3.54 -15.39
C VAL A 61 -10.17 -4.14 -15.68
N ILE A 62 -10.18 -5.30 -16.30
CA ILE A 62 -11.38 -5.97 -16.77
C ILE A 62 -11.43 -7.35 -16.12
N ALA A 63 -12.58 -7.68 -15.51
CA ALA A 63 -12.80 -9.00 -14.95
C ALA A 63 -14.02 -9.68 -15.57
N TYR A 64 -13.88 -10.96 -15.85
CA TYR A 64 -14.93 -11.84 -16.37
C TYR A 64 -15.32 -12.89 -15.34
N GLY A 65 -16.62 -13.14 -15.22
CA GLY A 65 -17.20 -14.21 -14.39
C GLY A 65 -18.43 -14.82 -15.03
N ASP A 66 -18.84 -16.00 -14.59
CA ASP A 66 -20.07 -16.64 -15.05
C ASP A 66 -21.31 -15.86 -14.58
N THR A 67 -21.18 -15.14 -13.46
CA THR A 67 -22.19 -14.21 -12.95
C THR A 67 -21.62 -12.81 -12.79
N ARG A 68 -22.52 -11.80 -12.73
CA ARG A 68 -22.13 -10.41 -12.46
C ARG A 68 -21.41 -10.27 -11.12
N GLU A 69 -21.86 -10.98 -10.09
CA GLU A 69 -21.24 -10.95 -8.76
C GLU A 69 -19.83 -11.57 -8.76
N GLU A 70 -19.63 -12.64 -9.49
CA GLU A 70 -18.30 -13.23 -9.66
C GLU A 70 -17.34 -12.27 -10.37
N ALA A 71 -17.78 -11.63 -11.46
CA ALA A 71 -16.97 -10.63 -12.16
C ALA A 71 -16.63 -9.45 -11.22
N ARG A 72 -17.59 -8.97 -10.42
CA ARG A 72 -17.39 -7.89 -9.46
C ARG A 72 -16.35 -8.24 -8.39
N ARG A 73 -16.47 -9.41 -7.75
CA ARG A 73 -15.50 -9.86 -6.74
C ARG A 73 -14.10 -10.05 -7.32
N LYS A 74 -13.99 -10.60 -8.52
CA LYS A 74 -12.69 -10.73 -9.22
C LYS A 74 -12.08 -9.37 -9.49
N LEU A 75 -12.89 -8.38 -9.88
CA LEU A 75 -12.42 -7.03 -10.16
C LEU A 75 -11.92 -6.32 -8.89
N ILE A 76 -12.65 -6.44 -7.78
CA ILE A 76 -12.22 -5.94 -6.47
C ILE A 76 -10.88 -6.58 -6.07
N ALA A 77 -10.79 -7.92 -6.08
CA ALA A 77 -9.55 -8.61 -5.73
C ALA A 77 -8.39 -8.26 -6.66
N ALA A 78 -8.65 -8.00 -7.95
CA ALA A 78 -7.65 -7.52 -8.88
C ALA A 78 -7.13 -6.13 -8.48
N LEU A 79 -8.01 -5.20 -8.14
CA LEU A 79 -7.63 -3.86 -7.67
C LEU A 79 -6.85 -3.93 -6.35
N GLU A 80 -7.28 -4.72 -5.38
CA GLU A 80 -6.59 -4.89 -4.09
C GLU A 80 -5.18 -5.48 -4.23
N THR A 81 -4.95 -6.30 -5.25
CA THR A 81 -3.63 -6.88 -5.54
C THR A 81 -2.77 -6.03 -6.47
N THR A 82 -3.33 -4.95 -7.03
CA THR A 82 -2.59 -3.98 -7.85
C THR A 82 -1.73 -3.11 -6.94
N ALA A 83 -0.41 -3.13 -7.12
CA ALA A 83 0.47 -2.15 -6.51
C ALA A 83 0.64 -0.95 -7.43
N LEU A 84 0.41 0.26 -6.90
CA LEU A 84 0.53 1.51 -7.62
C LEU A 84 0.97 2.59 -6.63
N LEU A 85 2.25 3.02 -6.72
CA LEU A 85 2.88 3.98 -5.82
C LEU A 85 3.66 5.03 -6.60
N GLY A 86 3.87 6.18 -5.97
CA GLY A 86 4.59 7.33 -6.52
C GLY A 86 3.67 8.46 -6.95
N LEU A 87 2.34 8.21 -6.98
CA LEU A 87 1.32 9.19 -7.30
C LEU A 87 -0.02 8.79 -6.69
N LYS A 88 -0.89 9.78 -6.52
CA LYS A 88 -2.27 9.53 -6.10
C LYS A 88 -3.04 8.84 -7.21
N ASN A 89 -3.98 8.00 -6.85
CA ASN A 89 -4.79 7.25 -7.80
C ASN A 89 -6.16 6.94 -7.22
N ASN A 90 -7.09 6.62 -8.10
CA ASN A 90 -8.49 6.36 -7.74
C ASN A 90 -8.79 4.91 -7.34
N LYS A 91 -7.77 4.07 -7.11
CA LYS A 91 -7.94 2.62 -6.86
C LYS A 91 -8.85 2.32 -5.65
N ALA A 92 -8.62 2.98 -4.51
CA ALA A 92 -9.43 2.79 -3.31
C ALA A 92 -10.90 3.15 -3.57
N PHE A 93 -11.15 4.31 -4.15
CA PHE A 93 -12.49 4.74 -4.57
C PHE A 93 -13.17 3.72 -5.48
N LEU A 94 -12.44 3.14 -6.45
CA LEU A 94 -13.01 2.12 -7.34
C LEU A 94 -13.44 0.85 -6.60
N VAL A 95 -12.69 0.44 -5.59
CA VAL A 95 -13.06 -0.71 -4.74
C VAL A 95 -14.32 -0.38 -3.94
N ASP A 96 -14.40 0.80 -3.34
CA ASP A 96 -15.57 1.23 -2.58
C ASP A 96 -16.82 1.36 -3.47
N ALA A 97 -16.65 1.93 -4.66
CA ALA A 97 -17.73 2.02 -5.65
C ALA A 97 -18.24 0.65 -6.09
N LEU A 98 -17.35 -0.30 -6.36
CA LEU A 98 -17.71 -1.68 -6.70
C LEU A 98 -18.37 -2.41 -5.53
N ALA A 99 -17.95 -2.14 -4.29
CA ALA A 99 -18.51 -2.76 -3.09
C ALA A 99 -19.87 -2.16 -2.69
N HIS A 100 -20.19 -0.94 -3.15
CA HIS A 100 -21.38 -0.22 -2.76
C HIS A 100 -22.67 -1.01 -3.08
N PRO A 101 -23.67 -1.06 -2.17
CA PRO A 101 -24.90 -1.83 -2.35
C PRO A 101 -25.68 -1.50 -3.63
N VAL A 102 -25.76 -0.21 -4.00
CA VAL A 102 -26.45 0.24 -5.23
C VAL A 102 -25.75 -0.32 -6.47
N PHE A 103 -24.41 -0.30 -6.51
CA PHE A 103 -23.65 -0.85 -7.65
C PHE A 103 -23.75 -2.38 -7.69
N SER A 104 -23.59 -3.05 -6.56
CA SER A 104 -23.68 -4.51 -6.47
C SER A 104 -25.07 -5.02 -6.86
N GLY A 105 -26.14 -4.29 -6.48
CA GLY A 105 -27.52 -4.58 -6.86
C GLY A 105 -27.88 -4.23 -8.32
N GLY A 106 -26.97 -3.58 -9.07
CA GLY A 106 -27.21 -3.22 -10.48
C GLY A 106 -28.03 -1.93 -10.66
N GLY A 107 -28.19 -1.14 -9.61
CA GLY A 107 -28.97 0.11 -9.62
C GLY A 107 -28.16 1.37 -9.95
N ALA A 108 -26.87 1.26 -10.25
CA ALA A 108 -26.05 2.42 -10.51
C ALA A 108 -26.46 3.14 -11.82
N THR A 109 -26.69 4.44 -11.70
CA THR A 109 -26.98 5.37 -12.80
C THR A 109 -25.79 6.28 -13.06
N THR A 110 -25.89 7.20 -14.01
CA THR A 110 -24.87 8.25 -14.25
C THR A 110 -24.72 9.19 -13.06
N ALA A 111 -25.71 9.31 -12.18
CA ALA A 111 -25.67 10.10 -10.95
C ALA A 111 -25.11 9.33 -9.74
N PHE A 112 -24.79 8.05 -9.90
CA PHE A 112 -24.40 7.14 -8.81
C PHE A 112 -23.33 7.72 -7.88
N ILE A 113 -22.26 8.30 -8.43
CA ILE A 113 -21.17 8.86 -7.62
C ILE A 113 -21.68 10.07 -6.83
N ALA A 114 -22.36 11.01 -7.50
CA ALA A 114 -22.84 12.23 -6.86
C ALA A 114 -23.89 11.97 -5.76
N GLU A 115 -24.67 10.89 -5.89
CA GLU A 115 -25.71 10.53 -4.94
C GLU A 115 -25.22 9.72 -3.74
N ASN A 116 -24.10 9.03 -3.86
CA ASN A 116 -23.66 8.03 -2.88
C ASN A 116 -22.27 8.27 -2.29
N PHE A 117 -21.50 9.24 -2.80
CA PHE A 117 -20.15 9.55 -2.29
C PHE A 117 -20.04 11.03 -1.95
N GLY A 118 -19.96 11.33 -0.66
CA GLY A 118 -19.66 12.65 -0.14
C GLY A 118 -18.15 12.87 0.06
N ALA A 119 -17.79 14.06 0.55
CA ALA A 119 -16.38 14.40 0.80
C ALA A 119 -15.71 13.44 1.82
N ASP A 120 -16.46 13.00 2.83
CA ASP A 120 -15.95 12.08 3.85
C ASP A 120 -15.67 10.68 3.28
N ASP A 121 -16.49 10.22 2.34
CA ASP A 121 -16.30 8.91 1.67
C ASP A 121 -15.09 8.92 0.72
N LEU A 122 -14.71 10.09 0.22
CA LEU A 122 -13.56 10.29 -0.65
C LEU A 122 -12.28 10.67 0.12
N ALA A 123 -12.37 10.82 1.44
CA ALA A 123 -11.21 11.14 2.27
C ALA A 123 -10.17 10.02 2.23
N SER A 124 -8.91 10.40 2.46
CA SER A 124 -7.83 9.42 2.57
C SER A 124 -8.07 8.48 3.75
N VAL A 125 -7.84 7.19 3.53
CA VAL A 125 -7.97 6.18 4.58
C VAL A 125 -6.98 6.50 5.71
N PRO A 126 -7.44 6.64 6.96
CA PRO A 126 -6.56 6.94 8.08
C PRO A 126 -5.58 5.79 8.33
N LEU A 127 -4.38 6.13 8.79
CA LEU A 127 -3.38 5.15 9.18
C LEU A 127 -3.85 4.45 10.46
N THR A 128 -4.09 3.14 10.39
CA THR A 128 -4.44 2.35 11.58
C THR A 128 -3.19 1.90 12.31
N ASP A 129 -3.33 1.45 13.57
CA ASP A 129 -2.22 0.92 14.37
C ASP A 129 -1.52 -0.24 13.65
N GLU A 130 -2.29 -1.14 13.02
CA GLU A 130 -1.75 -2.28 12.29
C GLU A 130 -0.93 -1.84 11.07
N HIS A 131 -1.37 -0.81 10.36
CA HIS A 131 -0.64 -0.25 9.22
C HIS A 131 0.58 0.57 9.66
N ALA A 132 0.51 1.29 10.78
CA ALA A 132 1.65 1.99 11.37
C ALA A 132 2.74 1.01 11.82
N ALA A 133 2.34 -0.07 12.50
CA ALA A 133 3.24 -1.14 12.91
C ALA A 133 3.89 -1.84 11.71
N LEU A 134 3.11 -2.13 10.64
CA LEU A 134 3.62 -2.70 9.40
C LEU A 134 4.64 -1.76 8.75
N ALA A 135 4.36 -0.45 8.67
CA ALA A 135 5.27 0.54 8.11
C ALA A 135 6.59 0.60 8.89
N ALA A 136 6.53 0.60 10.22
CA ALA A 136 7.72 0.61 11.08
C ALA A 136 8.57 -0.64 10.90
N VAL A 137 7.97 -1.83 10.80
CA VAL A 137 8.70 -3.08 10.54
C VAL A 137 9.31 -3.10 9.12
N ILE A 138 8.64 -2.53 8.12
CA ILE A 138 9.23 -2.38 6.78
C ILE A 138 10.45 -1.46 6.85
N GLN A 139 10.34 -0.26 7.43
CA GLN A 139 11.48 0.68 7.57
C GLN A 139 12.62 0.07 8.39
N TYR A 140 12.31 -0.64 9.48
CA TYR A 140 13.30 -1.36 10.28
C TYR A 140 14.10 -2.38 9.44
N ASN A 141 13.41 -3.19 8.62
CA ASN A 141 14.07 -4.19 7.77
C ASN A 141 14.87 -3.55 6.63
N LEU A 142 14.41 -2.43 6.08
CA LEU A 142 15.17 -1.64 5.09
C LEU A 142 16.46 -1.09 5.71
N ALA A 143 16.38 -0.46 6.88
CA ALA A 143 17.55 0.06 7.60
C ALA A 143 18.53 -1.06 7.97
N ARG A 144 18.01 -2.22 8.44
CA ARG A 144 18.81 -3.40 8.73
C ARG A 144 19.55 -3.91 7.49
N ARG A 145 18.89 -3.97 6.35
CA ARG A 145 19.50 -4.38 5.08
C ARG A 145 20.62 -3.44 4.68
N THR A 146 20.37 -2.14 4.70
CA THR A 146 21.40 -1.13 4.40
C THR A 146 22.59 -1.20 5.36
N ALA A 147 22.33 -1.40 6.66
CA ALA A 147 23.39 -1.58 7.64
C ALA A 147 24.25 -2.82 7.37
N LEU A 148 23.64 -3.94 6.95
CA LEU A 148 24.34 -5.16 6.56
C LEU A 148 25.20 -4.97 5.32
N GLU A 149 24.69 -4.29 4.30
CA GLU A 149 25.41 -3.99 3.06
C GLU A 149 26.63 -3.09 3.28
N ASN A 150 26.55 -2.18 4.26
CA ASN A 150 27.62 -1.23 4.60
C ASN A 150 28.54 -1.72 5.74
N SER A 151 28.24 -2.84 6.38
CA SER A 151 29.07 -3.37 7.48
C SER A 151 30.20 -4.27 6.97
N LEU A 152 31.26 -4.40 7.76
CA LEU A 152 32.20 -5.51 7.63
C LEU A 152 31.41 -6.84 7.76
N PRO A 153 31.91 -7.97 7.20
CA PRO A 153 31.19 -9.25 7.24
C PRO A 153 30.96 -9.70 8.69
N ILE A 154 29.82 -9.29 9.23
CA ILE A 154 29.33 -9.66 10.56
C ILE A 154 28.21 -10.67 10.33
N ALA A 155 28.12 -11.68 11.17
CA ALA A 155 27.00 -12.62 11.13
C ALA A 155 25.68 -11.83 11.36
N CYS A 156 24.69 -12.09 10.51
CA CYS A 156 23.40 -11.38 10.55
C CYS A 156 22.72 -11.43 11.93
N ASP A 157 22.99 -12.47 12.71
CA ASP A 157 22.46 -12.66 14.05
C ASP A 157 23.08 -11.73 15.11
N LEU A 158 24.22 -11.12 14.80
CA LEU A 158 24.90 -10.17 15.68
C LEU A 158 24.42 -8.74 15.50
N LEU A 159 23.72 -8.43 14.41
CA LEU A 159 23.04 -7.15 14.26
C LEU A 159 21.95 -7.02 15.31
N ASN A 160 22.03 -5.96 16.11
CA ASN A 160 21.14 -5.72 17.25
C ASN A 160 21.28 -6.72 18.41
N TRP A 161 22.39 -7.50 18.46
CA TRP A 161 22.67 -8.32 19.60
C TRP A 161 23.01 -7.46 20.84
N SER A 162 22.36 -7.76 21.93
CA SER A 162 22.64 -7.16 23.24
C SER A 162 22.66 -8.25 24.29
N SER A 163 23.61 -8.16 25.21
CA SER A 163 23.77 -9.15 26.31
C SER A 163 22.76 -8.97 27.43
N ALA A 164 22.07 -7.85 27.52
CA ALA A 164 21.23 -7.51 28.68
C ALA A 164 19.77 -7.18 28.31
N VAL A 165 19.53 -6.32 27.31
CA VAL A 165 18.18 -5.85 26.95
C VAL A 165 18.05 -5.83 25.43
N LYS A 166 16.88 -6.20 24.90
CA LYS A 166 16.59 -6.06 23.47
C LYS A 166 16.60 -4.59 23.10
N ILE A 167 17.25 -4.27 21.98
CA ILE A 167 17.31 -2.90 21.46
C ILE A 167 16.01 -2.63 20.71
N SER A 168 15.24 -1.67 21.20
CA SER A 168 14.02 -1.19 20.56
C SER A 168 14.32 0.03 19.71
N THR A 169 13.63 0.17 18.58
CA THR A 169 13.79 1.30 17.65
C THR A 169 12.48 2.08 17.61
N PRO A 170 12.50 3.37 17.98
CA PRO A 170 11.31 4.22 17.93
C PRO A 170 11.08 4.79 16.53
N TYR A 171 9.80 4.95 16.17
CA TYR A 171 9.30 5.63 15.00
C TYR A 171 8.17 6.58 15.42
N LYS A 172 7.97 7.66 14.66
CA LYS A 172 6.84 8.57 14.87
C LYS A 172 6.21 8.93 13.53
N TYR A 173 4.93 8.59 13.37
CA TYR A 173 4.13 8.87 12.18
C TYR A 173 2.97 9.80 12.54
N GLY A 174 3.12 11.10 12.30
CA GLY A 174 2.16 12.09 12.77
C GLY A 174 2.08 12.07 14.29
N ASP A 175 0.90 11.75 14.82
CA ASP A 175 0.66 11.67 16.27
C ASP A 175 0.94 10.26 16.86
N LEU A 176 1.11 9.23 16.02
CA LEU A 176 1.34 7.85 16.45
C LEU A 176 2.81 7.63 16.83
N ASP A 177 3.04 7.19 18.07
CA ASP A 177 4.33 6.71 18.54
C ASP A 177 4.41 5.18 18.35
N VAL A 178 5.45 4.70 17.66
CA VAL A 178 5.62 3.29 17.32
C VAL A 178 6.99 2.81 17.78
N VAL A 179 7.06 1.70 18.51
CA VAL A 179 8.33 1.13 18.98
C VAL A 179 8.47 -0.30 18.49
N VAL A 180 9.48 -0.56 17.66
CA VAL A 180 9.80 -1.88 17.13
C VAL A 180 10.85 -2.55 17.98
N THR A 181 10.52 -3.70 18.56
CA THR A 181 11.43 -4.54 19.34
C THR A 181 11.61 -5.88 18.64
N PRO A 182 12.79 -6.17 18.06
CA PRO A 182 13.05 -7.45 17.41
C PRO A 182 12.98 -8.59 18.42
N GLN A 183 12.41 -9.71 17.98
CA GLN A 183 12.30 -10.94 18.75
C GLN A 183 13.27 -11.98 18.18
N ARG A 184 12.85 -13.24 18.10
CA ARG A 184 13.65 -14.32 17.52
C ARG A 184 13.33 -14.46 16.02
N GLY A 185 14.34 -14.60 15.18
CA GLY A 185 14.16 -14.79 13.74
C GLY A 185 13.62 -13.54 13.06
N SER A 186 12.46 -13.66 12.43
CA SER A 186 11.77 -12.57 11.71
C SER A 186 10.55 -12.07 12.48
N ASP A 187 10.50 -12.29 13.80
CA ASP A 187 9.41 -11.86 14.65
C ASP A 187 9.74 -10.53 15.34
N TYR A 188 8.72 -9.73 15.55
CA TYR A 188 8.80 -8.41 16.17
C TYR A 188 7.65 -8.22 17.15
N SER A 189 7.93 -7.55 18.25
CA SER A 189 6.93 -6.96 19.13
C SER A 189 6.88 -5.48 18.81
N VAL A 190 5.72 -4.98 18.40
CA VAL A 190 5.54 -3.58 18.04
C VAL A 190 4.50 -2.95 18.95
N GLU A 191 4.90 -1.90 19.63
CA GLU A 191 4.02 -1.09 20.45
C GLU A 191 3.61 0.14 19.63
N VAL A 192 2.31 0.35 19.47
CA VAL A 192 1.74 1.54 18.83
C VAL A 192 0.93 2.25 19.89
N ASP A 193 1.38 3.41 20.33
CA ASP A 193 0.91 4.07 21.53
C ASP A 193 0.87 3.07 22.72
N ASP A 194 -0.33 2.70 23.19
CA ASP A 194 -0.51 1.76 24.31
C ASP A 194 -0.86 0.32 23.84
N ARG A 195 -0.88 0.04 22.51
CA ARG A 195 -1.24 -1.27 21.96
C ARG A 195 -0.01 -2.07 21.56
N LEU A 196 0.08 -3.28 22.08
CA LEU A 196 1.13 -4.24 21.71
C LEU A 196 0.65 -5.16 20.60
N LEU A 197 1.39 -5.20 19.49
CA LEU A 197 1.12 -6.02 18.32
C LEU A 197 2.25 -7.04 18.12
N SER A 198 1.90 -8.27 17.77
CA SER A 198 2.84 -9.31 17.35
C SER A 198 2.94 -9.33 15.83
N ILE A 199 4.15 -9.22 15.31
CA ILE A 199 4.39 -9.14 13.87
C ILE A 199 5.42 -10.20 13.47
N SER A 200 5.12 -10.94 12.40
CA SER A 200 6.06 -11.90 11.80
C SER A 200 6.24 -11.56 10.32
N VAL A 201 7.47 -11.34 9.89
CA VAL A 201 7.82 -11.12 8.49
C VAL A 201 7.98 -12.46 7.79
N LEU A 202 7.04 -12.80 6.92
CA LEU A 202 7.00 -14.08 6.20
C LEU A 202 7.84 -14.03 4.92
N VAL A 203 7.76 -12.91 4.18
CA VAL A 203 8.53 -12.65 2.96
C VAL A 203 8.91 -11.18 2.95
N PHE A 204 10.16 -10.89 2.58
CA PHE A 204 10.64 -9.51 2.43
C PHE A 204 11.47 -9.40 1.14
N CYS A 205 10.94 -8.66 0.16
CA CYS A 205 11.57 -8.40 -1.13
C CYS A 205 11.99 -6.93 -1.24
N GLU A 206 12.51 -6.54 -2.38
CA GLU A 206 12.98 -5.17 -2.64
C GLU A 206 11.87 -4.13 -2.54
N HIS A 207 10.68 -4.44 -3.07
CA HIS A 207 9.53 -3.51 -3.11
C HIS A 207 8.24 -4.15 -2.60
N SER A 208 8.32 -5.27 -1.89
CA SER A 208 7.13 -5.93 -1.35
C SER A 208 7.45 -6.75 -0.10
N ALA A 209 6.46 -6.86 0.79
CA ALA A 209 6.53 -7.69 1.97
C ALA A 209 5.22 -8.45 2.18
N GLU A 210 5.34 -9.65 2.75
CA GLU A 210 4.21 -10.40 3.29
C GLU A 210 4.44 -10.56 4.78
N ILE A 211 3.53 -9.99 5.56
CA ILE A 211 3.68 -9.79 7.00
C ILE A 211 2.42 -10.28 7.70
N ASP A 212 2.58 -11.06 8.75
CA ASP A 212 1.50 -11.42 9.65
C ASP A 212 1.44 -10.40 10.79
N VAL A 213 0.27 -9.82 11.02
CA VAL A 213 0.00 -8.88 12.12
C VAL A 213 -1.09 -9.48 12.99
N ASN A 214 -0.77 -9.94 14.19
CA ASN A 214 -1.70 -10.60 15.11
C ASN A 214 -2.51 -11.74 14.46
N GLY A 215 -1.90 -12.56 13.60
CA GLY A 215 -2.57 -13.66 12.90
C GLY A 215 -3.28 -13.24 11.60
N THR A 216 -3.25 -11.96 11.23
CA THR A 216 -3.78 -11.46 9.96
C THR A 216 -2.66 -11.25 8.97
N ARG A 217 -2.69 -11.98 7.87
CA ARG A 217 -1.69 -11.87 6.81
C ARG A 217 -1.97 -10.68 5.90
N MET A 218 -1.00 -9.79 5.79
CA MET A 218 -1.03 -8.60 4.95
C MET A 218 0.07 -8.67 3.89
N LYS A 219 -0.27 -8.28 2.67
CA LYS A 219 0.69 -8.09 1.57
C LYS A 219 0.82 -6.61 1.30
N ALA A 220 2.04 -6.10 1.44
CA ALA A 220 2.35 -4.71 1.16
C ALA A 220 3.26 -4.61 -0.05
N ALA A 221 2.98 -3.66 -0.94
CA ALA A 221 3.97 -3.12 -1.85
C ALA A 221 4.48 -1.81 -1.25
N PHE A 222 5.76 -1.51 -1.40
CA PHE A 222 6.34 -0.30 -0.82
C PHE A 222 7.45 0.30 -1.68
N TYR A 223 7.66 1.60 -1.46
CA TYR A 223 8.75 2.38 -2.01
C TYR A 223 9.27 3.34 -0.92
N ALA A 224 10.58 3.34 -0.68
CA ALA A 224 11.22 4.20 0.29
C ALA A 224 12.22 5.12 -0.43
N PRO A 225 11.87 6.40 -0.69
CA PRO A 225 12.76 7.35 -1.37
C PRO A 225 13.98 7.72 -0.52
N ASN A 226 13.86 7.63 0.79
CA ASN A 226 14.91 7.89 1.78
C ASN A 226 14.59 7.11 3.06
N PRO A 227 15.51 7.05 4.05
CA PRO A 227 15.30 6.29 5.29
C PRO A 227 14.12 6.76 6.14
N ALA A 228 13.74 8.03 6.06
CA ALA A 228 12.65 8.60 6.84
C ALA A 228 11.27 8.38 6.20
N SER A 229 11.20 8.30 4.87
CA SER A 229 9.93 8.28 4.12
C SER A 229 9.62 6.89 3.60
N LEU A 230 8.36 6.48 3.74
CA LEU A 230 7.85 5.23 3.19
C LEU A 230 6.49 5.47 2.57
N GLU A 231 6.36 5.12 1.31
CA GLU A 231 5.10 4.98 0.62
C GLU A 231 4.77 3.50 0.49
N PHE A 232 3.57 3.09 0.89
CA PHE A 232 3.18 1.69 0.82
C PHE A 232 1.69 1.51 0.56
N SER A 233 1.32 0.37 0.01
CA SER A 233 -0.07 -0.02 -0.20
C SER A 233 -0.37 -1.38 0.40
N VAL A 234 -1.54 -1.49 1.02
CA VAL A 234 -2.12 -2.74 1.54
C VAL A 234 -3.54 -2.83 1.02
N GLY A 235 -3.86 -3.87 0.27
CA GLY A 235 -5.14 -3.95 -0.42
C GLY A 235 -5.36 -2.76 -1.35
N ALA A 236 -6.51 -2.11 -1.24
CA ALA A 236 -6.84 -0.94 -2.04
C ALA A 236 -6.18 0.35 -1.51
N ALA A 237 -5.92 0.43 -0.21
CA ALA A 237 -5.40 1.63 0.44
C ALA A 237 -3.92 1.88 0.14
N SER A 238 -3.54 3.14 0.03
CA SER A 238 -2.16 3.59 -0.09
C SER A 238 -1.87 4.65 0.98
N TYR A 239 -0.69 4.57 1.55
CA TYR A 239 -0.24 5.41 2.65
C TYR A 239 1.11 6.04 2.31
N ASN A 240 1.30 7.27 2.76
CA ASN A 240 2.59 7.93 2.74
C ASN A 240 2.91 8.35 4.19
N VAL A 241 3.95 7.76 4.75
CA VAL A 241 4.38 8.03 6.13
C VAL A 241 5.80 8.57 6.16
N VAL A 242 6.02 9.51 7.06
CA VAL A 242 7.34 10.09 7.31
C VAL A 242 7.66 9.88 8.78
N ASN A 243 8.75 9.17 9.06
CA ASN A 243 9.26 9.01 10.41
C ASN A 243 9.93 10.31 10.87
N ALA A 244 9.34 10.99 11.84
CA ALA A 244 9.85 12.25 12.34
C ALA A 244 11.27 12.12 12.96
N TYR A 245 11.59 10.98 13.57
CA TYR A 245 12.93 10.74 14.11
C TYR A 245 13.99 10.51 13.03
N GLY A 246 13.61 10.00 11.85
CA GLY A 246 14.52 9.82 10.73
C GLY A 246 14.93 11.11 10.02
N MET A 247 14.15 12.19 10.18
CA MET A 247 14.47 13.50 9.62
C MET A 247 15.60 14.23 10.37
N ILE A 248 15.85 13.87 11.63
CA ILE A 248 16.89 14.51 12.46
C ILE A 248 18.29 14.07 12.01
N VAL A 249 18.44 12.85 11.50
CA VAL A 249 19.74 12.31 11.05
C VAL A 249 20.21 12.91 9.73
N SER A 250 19.30 13.39 8.87
CA SER A 250 19.64 13.98 7.57
C SER A 250 19.99 15.47 7.61
N ALA A 251 19.78 16.14 8.74
CA ALA A 251 20.10 17.56 8.91
C ALA A 251 21.51 17.83 9.46
N GLU A 252 22.24 16.80 9.93
CA GLU A 252 23.59 16.92 10.48
C GLU A 252 24.70 16.59 9.46
N ASP A 253 24.35 16.14 8.24
CA ASP A 253 25.29 15.79 7.16
C ASP A 253 25.41 16.88 6.06
N THR A 254 25.09 18.17 6.39
CA THR A 254 25.29 19.32 5.48
C THR A 254 26.28 20.34 6.01
#